data_1bf8fd39e194003ca9d8a5f560789966
#
_entry.id   1bf8fd39e194003ca9d8a5f560789966
#
_cell.length_a   1.000
_cell.length_b   1.000
_cell.length_c   1.000
_cell.angle_alpha   90.00
_cell.angle_beta   90.00
_cell.angle_gamma   90.00
#
_symmetry.space_group_name_H-M   'P 1'
#
loop_
_entity.id
_entity.type
_entity.pdbx_description
1 polymer ?
#
loop_
_entity_poly.entity_id
_entity_poly.type
_entity_poly.pdbx_seq_one_letter_code
_entity_poly.pdbx_strand_id
1 'polypeptide(L)'
;MIQELIREVDACLSAGCYMSALITALVLPDICGKAKYPEMEKQTKLRYIKWYDEYIGQYEKDPEDERDMPYLSGELVYSLRCSVLHQGNPNIDGKKLDIEYFELIWQEHEGCNIPIGFSEAQIITVDGKEKAIHKKYSVNIRDICFKLCRLATYYYNQHKDQFNFFNYNVCNMDFNTRRAFGIKQEKTNE
;
A
#
# COMPACT_ATOMS: atom_id res chain seq x y z
N MET A 1 -15.75 -8.21 -0.61
CA MET A 1 -14.30 -8.50 -0.70
C MET A 1 -13.43 -7.29 -0.36
N ILE A 2 -13.50 -6.13 -1.07
CA ILE A 2 -12.61 -4.97 -0.74
C ILE A 2 -12.80 -4.47 0.69
N GLN A 3 -14.03 -4.43 1.19
CA GLN A 3 -14.34 -4.07 2.58
C GLN A 3 -13.77 -5.06 3.60
N GLU A 4 -13.58 -6.32 3.22
CA GLU A 4 -12.94 -7.33 4.06
C GLU A 4 -11.46 -7.11 4.15
N LEU A 5 -10.78 -6.82 3.02
CA LEU A 5 -9.36 -6.45 3.06
C LEU A 5 -9.12 -5.22 3.95
N ILE A 6 -10.01 -4.23 3.88
CA ILE A 6 -9.90 -3.02 4.72
C ILE A 6 -10.07 -3.37 6.21
N ARG A 7 -11.05 -4.22 6.56
CA ARG A 7 -11.21 -4.72 7.95
C ARG A 7 -10.00 -5.50 8.43
N GLU A 8 -9.39 -6.29 7.55
CA GLU A 8 -8.16 -7.03 7.87
C GLU A 8 -6.98 -6.08 8.11
N VAL A 9 -6.84 -5.01 7.32
CA VAL A 9 -5.84 -3.96 7.58
C VAL A 9 -6.03 -3.35 8.97
N ASP A 10 -7.26 -2.95 9.32
CA ASP A 10 -7.57 -2.35 10.61
C ASP A 10 -7.31 -3.32 11.77
N ALA A 11 -7.69 -4.59 11.61
CA ALA A 11 -7.42 -5.64 12.59
C ALA A 11 -5.92 -5.89 12.78
N CYS A 12 -5.15 -5.94 11.69
CA CYS A 12 -3.69 -6.08 11.74
C CYS A 12 -3.02 -4.89 12.43
N LEU A 13 -3.43 -3.65 12.12
CA LEU A 13 -2.91 -2.46 12.78
C LEU A 13 -3.22 -2.46 14.27
N SER A 14 -4.42 -2.87 14.65
CA SER A 14 -4.85 -2.97 16.05
C SER A 14 -4.11 -4.06 16.83
N ALA A 15 -3.72 -5.14 16.14
CA ALA A 15 -2.95 -6.24 16.72
C ALA A 15 -1.42 -6.01 16.69
N GLY A 16 -0.93 -4.86 16.20
CA GLY A 16 0.51 -4.61 16.04
C GLY A 16 1.17 -5.36 14.88
N CYS A 17 0.38 -5.99 13.99
CA CYS A 17 0.87 -6.73 12.82
C CYS A 17 1.12 -5.78 11.64
N TYR A 18 2.02 -4.81 11.81
CA TYR A 18 2.21 -3.69 10.89
C TYR A 18 2.60 -4.10 9.47
N MET A 19 3.46 -5.10 9.31
CA MET A 19 3.86 -5.57 7.99
C MET A 19 2.69 -6.22 7.24
N SER A 20 1.87 -7.01 7.92
CA SER A 20 0.67 -7.63 7.32
C SER A 20 -0.34 -6.55 6.89
N ALA A 21 -0.55 -5.54 7.73
CA ALA A 21 -1.39 -4.39 7.40
C ALA A 21 -0.90 -3.67 6.14
N LEU A 22 0.40 -3.35 6.10
CA LEU A 22 1.03 -2.68 4.96
C LEU A 22 0.89 -3.49 3.67
N ILE A 23 1.24 -4.79 3.71
CA ILE A 23 1.13 -5.68 2.55
C ILE A 23 -0.30 -5.69 2.00
N THR A 24 -1.28 -5.83 2.88
CA THR A 24 -2.69 -5.86 2.49
C THR A 24 -3.15 -4.52 1.92
N ALA A 25 -2.76 -3.41 2.56
CA ALA A 25 -3.11 -2.07 2.08
C ALA A 25 -2.50 -1.76 0.70
N LEU A 26 -1.25 -2.15 0.46
CA LEU A 26 -0.55 -1.91 -0.81
C LEU A 26 -1.15 -2.67 -2.01
N VAL A 27 -2.07 -3.61 -1.79
CA VAL A 27 -2.81 -4.28 -2.88
C VAL A 27 -4.02 -3.44 -3.35
N LEU A 28 -4.54 -2.54 -2.51
CA LEU A 28 -5.76 -1.79 -2.82
C LEU A 28 -5.68 -0.95 -4.11
N PRO A 29 -4.57 -0.24 -4.42
CA PRO A 29 -4.45 0.47 -5.69
C PRO A 29 -4.47 -0.44 -6.93
N ASP A 30 -3.97 -1.69 -6.83
CA ASP A 30 -4.07 -2.67 -7.92
C ASP A 30 -5.54 -2.99 -8.23
N ILE A 31 -6.32 -3.25 -7.18
CA ILE A 31 -7.73 -3.62 -7.29
C ILE A 31 -8.55 -2.44 -7.82
N CYS A 32 -8.39 -1.28 -7.21
CA CYS A 32 -9.10 -0.07 -7.62
C CYS A 32 -8.69 0.40 -9.02
N GLY A 33 -7.41 0.33 -9.34
CA GLY A 33 -6.91 0.64 -10.68
C GLY A 33 -7.46 -0.31 -11.74
N LYS A 34 -7.61 -1.61 -11.44
CA LYS A 34 -8.24 -2.57 -12.34
C LYS A 34 -9.72 -2.25 -12.57
N ALA A 35 -10.42 -1.82 -11.54
CA ALA A 35 -11.81 -1.38 -11.65
C ALA A 35 -11.93 -0.14 -12.54
N LYS A 36 -11.04 0.84 -12.36
CA LYS A 36 -11.10 2.12 -13.07
C LYS A 36 -10.62 2.07 -14.51
N TYR A 37 -9.57 1.30 -14.78
CA TYR A 37 -8.90 1.25 -16.09
C TYR A 37 -8.89 -0.19 -16.64
N PRO A 38 -10.06 -0.79 -16.95
CA PRO A 38 -10.12 -2.17 -17.44
C PRO A 38 -9.37 -2.35 -18.76
N GLU A 39 -9.26 -1.30 -19.58
CA GLU A 39 -8.51 -1.29 -20.83
C GLU A 39 -6.99 -1.46 -20.66
N MET A 40 -6.48 -1.16 -19.46
CA MET A 40 -5.05 -1.30 -19.13
C MET A 40 -4.70 -2.67 -18.52
N GLU A 41 -5.36 -3.74 -18.94
CA GLU A 41 -5.26 -5.07 -18.33
C GLU A 41 -3.80 -5.58 -18.20
N LYS A 42 -3.00 -5.40 -19.24
CA LYS A 42 -1.59 -5.85 -19.29
C LYS A 42 -0.60 -4.83 -18.73
N GLN A 43 -1.06 -3.69 -18.23
CA GLN A 43 -0.22 -2.58 -17.79
C GLN A 43 -0.34 -2.35 -16.27
N THR A 44 -0.21 -3.41 -15.48
CA THR A 44 -0.45 -3.39 -14.03
C THR A 44 0.29 -2.25 -13.31
N LYS A 45 1.58 -2.06 -13.61
CA LYS A 45 2.37 -0.98 -13.01
C LYS A 45 1.77 0.40 -13.32
N LEU A 46 1.53 0.69 -14.59
CA LEU A 46 1.02 2.00 -15.01
C LEU A 46 -0.37 2.28 -14.43
N ARG A 47 -1.22 1.26 -14.41
CA ARG A 47 -2.57 1.34 -13.84
C ARG A 47 -2.55 1.62 -12.33
N TYR A 48 -1.67 0.95 -11.60
CA TYR A 48 -1.44 1.19 -10.17
C TYR A 48 -1.03 2.64 -9.90
N ILE A 49 0.03 3.09 -10.59
CA ILE A 49 0.59 4.43 -10.45
C ILE A 49 -0.48 5.47 -10.79
N LYS A 50 -1.16 5.31 -11.93
CA LYS A 50 -2.19 6.24 -12.38
C LYS A 50 -3.33 6.40 -11.38
N TRP A 51 -3.82 5.28 -10.81
CA TRP A 51 -4.87 5.34 -9.81
C TRP A 51 -4.38 6.03 -8.52
N TYR A 52 -3.19 5.66 -8.06
CA TYR A 52 -2.62 6.26 -6.85
C TYR A 52 -2.42 7.78 -7.01
N ASP A 53 -1.79 8.20 -8.09
CA ASP A 53 -1.50 9.62 -8.32
C ASP A 53 -2.77 10.44 -8.48
N GLU A 54 -3.80 9.90 -9.11
CA GLU A 54 -5.07 10.60 -9.28
C GLU A 54 -5.84 10.78 -7.96
N TYR A 55 -5.79 9.81 -7.05
CA TYR A 55 -6.58 9.86 -5.81
C TYR A 55 -5.77 10.30 -4.59
N ILE A 56 -4.47 10.11 -4.60
CA ILE A 56 -3.61 10.36 -3.44
C ILE A 56 -2.42 11.23 -3.82
N GLY A 57 -1.58 10.79 -4.76
CA GLY A 57 -0.27 11.37 -5.05
C GLY A 57 -0.31 12.86 -5.40
N GLN A 58 -1.35 13.32 -6.10
CA GLN A 58 -1.50 14.74 -6.43
C GLN A 58 -1.63 15.65 -5.20
N TYR A 59 -2.02 15.11 -4.04
CA TYR A 59 -2.16 15.85 -2.78
C TYR A 59 -0.95 15.70 -1.87
N GLU A 60 0.00 14.83 -2.23
CA GLU A 60 1.23 14.62 -1.46
C GLU A 60 2.35 15.58 -1.89
N LYS A 61 2.27 16.11 -3.10
CA LYS A 61 3.23 17.09 -3.61
C LYS A 61 2.90 18.46 -3.03
N ASP A 62 3.87 19.08 -2.37
CA ASP A 62 3.78 20.47 -1.97
C ASP A 62 3.97 21.37 -3.21
N PRO A 63 2.94 22.12 -3.63
CA PRO A 63 3.01 22.98 -4.80
C PRO A 63 3.97 24.17 -4.61
N GLU A 64 4.31 24.53 -3.36
CA GLU A 64 5.19 25.65 -3.01
C GLU A 64 6.64 25.20 -2.76
N ASP A 65 6.94 23.89 -2.84
CA ASP A 65 8.31 23.41 -2.65
C ASP A 65 9.17 23.61 -3.90
N GLU A 66 9.94 24.69 -3.91
CA GLU A 66 10.89 25.02 -4.96
C GLU A 66 12.07 24.04 -5.06
N ARG A 67 12.30 23.22 -4.02
CA ARG A 67 13.43 22.28 -3.95
C ARG A 67 13.15 20.94 -4.62
N ASP A 68 11.93 20.74 -5.13
CA ASP A 68 11.47 19.48 -5.74
C ASP A 68 11.74 18.26 -4.85
N MET A 69 11.41 18.40 -3.56
CA MET A 69 11.58 17.33 -2.57
C MET A 69 10.75 16.10 -2.98
N PRO A 70 11.27 14.90 -2.79
CA PRO A 70 10.52 13.70 -3.11
C PRO A 70 9.26 13.62 -2.26
N TYR A 71 8.15 13.34 -2.91
CA TYR A 71 6.86 13.09 -2.29
C TYR A 71 6.44 11.64 -2.54
N LEU A 72 5.46 11.18 -1.80
CA LEU A 72 4.95 9.81 -1.93
C LEU A 72 4.11 9.66 -3.21
N SER A 73 4.80 9.61 -4.36
CA SER A 73 4.19 9.43 -5.68
C SER A 73 3.76 7.99 -5.92
N GLY A 74 2.90 7.76 -6.92
CA GLY A 74 2.50 6.42 -7.32
C GLY A 74 3.68 5.53 -7.75
N GLU A 75 4.71 6.11 -8.38
CA GLU A 75 5.95 5.39 -8.72
C GLU A 75 6.67 4.91 -7.46
N LEU A 76 6.77 5.77 -6.44
CA LEU A 76 7.44 5.46 -5.19
C LEU A 76 6.67 4.40 -4.40
N VAL A 77 5.32 4.53 -4.30
CA VAL A 77 4.49 3.54 -3.61
C VAL A 77 4.47 2.20 -4.35
N TYR A 78 4.48 2.20 -5.69
CA TYR A 78 4.62 0.97 -6.45
C TYR A 78 5.96 0.29 -6.20
N SER A 79 7.05 1.06 -6.08
CA SER A 79 8.38 0.54 -5.72
C SER A 79 8.39 -0.05 -4.31
N LEU A 80 7.77 0.63 -3.35
CA LEU A 80 7.57 0.11 -1.99
C LEU A 80 6.81 -1.22 -2.01
N ARG A 81 5.70 -1.30 -2.76
CA ARG A 81 4.95 -2.54 -2.95
C ARG A 81 5.83 -3.67 -3.48
N CYS A 82 6.61 -3.41 -4.53
CA CYS A 82 7.50 -4.43 -5.11
C CYS A 82 8.57 -4.88 -4.12
N SER A 83 9.17 -3.95 -3.39
CA SER A 83 10.15 -4.20 -2.35
C SER A 83 9.59 -5.12 -1.26
N VAL A 84 8.43 -4.77 -0.71
CA VAL A 84 7.80 -5.50 0.39
C VAL A 84 7.27 -6.87 -0.04
N LEU A 85 6.63 -6.97 -1.22
CA LEU A 85 5.96 -8.20 -1.65
C LEU A 85 6.87 -9.20 -2.35
N HIS A 86 7.91 -8.75 -3.04
CA HIS A 86 8.67 -9.61 -3.94
C HIS A 86 10.15 -9.71 -3.62
N GLN A 87 10.75 -8.66 -3.06
CA GLN A 87 12.19 -8.61 -2.87
C GLN A 87 12.62 -8.89 -1.44
N GLY A 88 11.76 -8.62 -0.45
CA GLY A 88 12.12 -8.66 0.97
C GLY A 88 13.30 -7.73 1.32
N ASN A 89 13.53 -6.72 0.48
CA ASN A 89 14.66 -5.83 0.53
C ASN A 89 14.18 -4.37 0.41
N PRO A 90 14.52 -3.47 1.35
CA PRO A 90 14.10 -2.08 1.31
C PRO A 90 14.77 -1.25 0.22
N ASN A 91 15.79 -1.80 -0.47
CA ASN A 91 16.52 -1.07 -1.48
C ASN A 91 15.68 -0.82 -2.73
N ILE A 92 15.81 0.35 -3.27
CA ILE A 92 15.15 0.79 -4.49
C ILE A 92 16.21 0.74 -5.61
N ASP A 93 15.80 0.38 -6.83
CA ASP A 93 16.67 0.56 -7.99
C ASP A 93 16.80 2.08 -8.25
N GLY A 94 17.80 2.67 -7.61
CA GLY A 94 18.02 4.13 -7.46
C GLY A 94 18.24 4.88 -8.77
N LYS A 95 18.28 4.17 -9.92
CA LYS A 95 18.46 4.82 -11.23
C LYS A 95 17.26 5.65 -11.68
N LYS A 96 16.11 5.48 -11.04
CA LYS A 96 14.86 6.13 -11.48
C LYS A 96 14.24 7.10 -10.47
N LEU A 97 14.55 6.96 -9.18
CA LEU A 97 13.81 7.66 -8.14
C LEU A 97 14.65 8.55 -7.23
N ASP A 98 15.96 8.66 -7.46
CA ASP A 98 16.90 9.41 -6.59
C ASP A 98 16.83 9.04 -5.09
N ILE A 99 16.31 7.84 -4.77
CA ILE A 99 16.15 7.30 -3.42
C ILE A 99 16.80 5.91 -3.39
N GLU A 100 17.64 5.65 -2.39
CA GLU A 100 18.37 4.37 -2.29
C GLU A 100 17.56 3.30 -1.54
N TYR A 101 16.80 3.67 -0.49
CA TYR A 101 16.02 2.71 0.30
C TYR A 101 14.84 3.34 1.05
N PHE A 102 13.90 2.46 1.43
CA PHE A 102 12.80 2.81 2.31
C PHE A 102 13.13 2.51 3.77
N GLU A 103 12.69 3.40 4.65
CA GLU A 103 12.59 3.15 6.08
C GLU A 103 11.11 3.09 6.46
N LEU A 104 10.70 2.00 7.11
CA LEU A 104 9.32 1.85 7.58
C LEU A 104 9.24 2.27 9.04
N ILE A 105 8.36 3.22 9.33
CA ILE A 105 8.16 3.76 10.69
C ILE A 105 6.78 3.35 11.17
N TRP A 106 6.70 2.95 12.42
CA TRP A 106 5.45 2.80 13.15
C TRP A 106 5.56 3.51 14.50
N GLN A 107 4.47 4.06 14.99
CA GLN A 107 4.43 4.75 16.28
C GLN A 107 3.27 4.24 17.12
N GLU A 108 3.55 3.97 18.40
CA GLU A 108 2.53 3.57 19.36
C GLU A 108 1.81 4.75 20.03
N HIS A 109 2.40 5.94 20.02
CA HIS A 109 1.88 7.08 20.77
C HIS A 109 1.16 8.10 19.86
N GLU A 110 -0.08 8.40 20.25
CA GLU A 110 -0.82 9.55 19.74
C GLU A 110 -0.06 10.84 20.10
N GLY A 111 0.24 11.67 19.12
CA GLY A 111 0.76 13.01 19.35
C GLY A 111 2.06 13.41 18.67
N CYS A 112 2.79 12.50 18.03
CA CYS A 112 3.87 12.86 17.13
C CYS A 112 3.42 12.65 15.68
N ASN A 113 2.96 13.70 15.03
CA ASN A 113 2.77 13.71 13.58
C ASN A 113 4.14 13.71 12.91
N ILE A 114 4.74 12.53 12.75
CA ILE A 114 5.84 12.41 11.78
C ILE A 114 5.16 12.38 10.41
N PRO A 115 5.42 13.37 9.55
CA PRO A 115 4.84 13.41 8.23
C PRO A 115 5.15 12.12 7.47
N ILE A 116 4.20 11.67 6.67
CA ILE A 116 4.47 10.63 5.68
C ILE A 116 5.49 11.18 4.72
N GLY A 117 6.58 10.44 4.53
CA GLY A 117 7.62 10.87 3.62
C GLY A 117 8.57 11.91 4.23
N PHE A 118 9.49 11.45 5.03
CA PHE A 118 10.69 12.21 5.38
C PHE A 118 11.85 11.63 4.58
N SER A 119 12.53 12.48 3.80
CA SER A 119 13.75 12.05 3.11
C SER A 119 14.97 12.68 3.76
N GLU A 120 15.99 11.88 4.03
CA GLU A 120 17.29 12.37 4.39
C GLU A 120 18.04 12.73 3.11
N ALA A 121 18.24 14.04 2.86
CA ALA A 121 18.93 14.53 1.70
C ALA A 121 20.38 14.85 2.03
N GLN A 122 21.34 14.40 1.19
CA GLN A 122 22.66 14.96 1.10
C GLN A 122 22.69 15.98 -0.04
N ILE A 123 23.10 17.21 0.24
CA ILE A 123 23.33 18.21 -0.79
C ILE A 123 24.73 17.99 -1.36
N ILE A 124 24.80 17.74 -2.63
CA ILE A 124 26.07 17.68 -3.37
C ILE A 124 26.11 18.80 -4.41
N THR A 125 27.30 19.35 -4.66
CA THR A 125 27.50 20.31 -5.71
C THR A 125 28.02 19.59 -6.96
N VAL A 126 27.22 19.59 -8.02
CA VAL A 126 27.61 19.06 -9.34
C VAL A 126 27.57 20.20 -10.33
N ASP A 127 28.69 20.46 -11.02
CA ASP A 127 28.84 21.54 -12.02
C ASP A 127 28.42 22.92 -11.49
N GLY A 128 28.72 23.20 -10.21
CA GLY A 128 28.40 24.48 -9.56
C GLY A 128 26.95 24.67 -9.19
N LYS A 129 26.12 23.61 -9.34
CA LYS A 129 24.74 23.60 -8.89
C LYS A 129 24.56 22.61 -7.73
N GLU A 130 23.81 23.03 -6.72
CA GLU A 130 23.42 22.17 -5.63
C GLU A 130 22.38 21.15 -6.12
N LYS A 131 22.68 19.86 -5.93
CA LYS A 131 21.75 18.76 -6.18
C LYS A 131 21.52 18.01 -4.88
N ALA A 132 20.26 17.85 -4.50
CA ALA A 132 19.88 16.99 -3.39
C ALA A 132 19.94 15.52 -3.84
N ILE A 133 20.71 14.69 -3.13
CA ILE A 133 20.64 13.23 -3.25
C ILE A 133 19.88 12.71 -2.04
N HIS A 134 18.75 12.09 -2.29
CA HIS A 134 17.91 11.50 -1.26
C HIS A 134 18.31 10.05 -1.06
N LYS A 135 18.83 9.72 0.13
CA LYS A 135 19.26 8.35 0.43
C LYS A 135 18.14 7.51 1.00
N LYS A 136 17.26 8.11 1.79
CA LYS A 136 16.25 7.43 2.56
C LYS A 136 14.89 8.08 2.40
N TYR A 137 13.85 7.28 2.24
CA TYR A 137 12.47 7.73 2.28
C TYR A 137 11.73 7.00 3.42
N SER A 138 11.35 7.75 4.45
CA SER A 138 10.66 7.20 5.62
C SER A 138 9.15 7.19 5.39
N VAL A 139 8.54 6.01 5.53
CA VAL A 139 7.11 5.79 5.34
C VAL A 139 6.46 5.38 6.66
N ASN A 140 5.50 6.17 7.13
CA ASN A 140 4.69 5.80 8.28
C ASN A 140 3.64 4.78 7.85
N ILE A 141 3.71 3.56 8.42
CA ILE A 141 2.84 2.44 8.03
C ILE A 141 1.38 2.74 8.33
N ARG A 142 1.05 3.31 9.49
CA ARG A 142 -0.35 3.63 9.85
C ARG A 142 -0.96 4.62 8.88
N ASP A 143 -0.23 5.66 8.55
CA ASP A 143 -0.69 6.72 7.67
C ASP A 143 -0.94 6.24 6.25
N ILE A 144 0.02 5.49 5.67
CA ILE A 144 -0.17 4.97 4.31
C ILE A 144 -1.33 3.97 4.27
N CYS A 145 -1.45 3.09 5.27
CA CYS A 145 -2.59 2.18 5.38
C CYS A 145 -3.91 2.95 5.47
N PHE A 146 -3.98 3.97 6.33
CA PHE A 146 -5.17 4.79 6.49
C PHE A 146 -5.57 5.49 5.18
N LYS A 147 -4.62 6.13 4.49
CA LYS A 147 -4.88 6.80 3.20
C LYS A 147 -5.39 5.81 2.15
N LEU A 148 -4.69 4.69 1.98
CA LEU A 148 -5.07 3.66 1.01
C LEU A 148 -6.46 3.09 1.29
N CYS A 149 -6.76 2.72 2.54
CA CYS A 149 -8.05 2.19 2.94
C CYS A 149 -9.17 3.21 2.75
N ARG A 150 -8.95 4.47 3.17
CA ARG A 150 -9.95 5.54 3.03
C ARG A 150 -10.30 5.81 1.58
N LEU A 151 -9.31 5.96 0.70
CA LEU A 151 -9.55 6.27 -0.71
C LEU A 151 -10.11 5.07 -1.47
N ALA A 152 -9.66 3.84 -1.17
CA ALA A 152 -10.25 2.63 -1.73
C ALA A 152 -11.72 2.47 -1.32
N THR A 153 -12.06 2.75 -0.05
CA THR A 153 -13.45 2.76 0.42
C THR A 153 -14.30 3.78 -0.33
N TYR A 154 -13.79 5.00 -0.45
CA TYR A 154 -14.46 6.08 -1.16
C TYR A 154 -14.73 5.69 -2.61
N TYR A 155 -13.73 5.23 -3.33
CA TYR A 155 -13.84 4.81 -4.72
C TYR A 155 -14.81 3.63 -4.88
N TYR A 156 -14.67 2.59 -4.05
CA TYR A 156 -15.55 1.42 -4.08
C TYR A 156 -17.02 1.79 -3.88
N ASN A 157 -17.32 2.67 -2.93
CA ASN A 157 -18.70 3.04 -2.63
C ASN A 157 -19.40 3.75 -3.79
N GLN A 158 -18.65 4.46 -4.61
CA GLN A 158 -19.17 5.16 -5.80
C GLN A 158 -19.26 4.28 -7.05
N HIS A 159 -18.47 3.20 -7.12
CA HIS A 159 -18.27 2.40 -8.34
C HIS A 159 -18.38 0.90 -8.10
N LYS A 160 -19.32 0.46 -7.25
CA LYS A 160 -19.46 -0.96 -6.85
C LYS A 160 -19.60 -1.92 -8.01
N ASP A 161 -20.30 -1.51 -9.05
CA ASP A 161 -20.52 -2.26 -10.29
C ASP A 161 -19.24 -2.57 -11.06
N GLN A 162 -18.21 -1.74 -10.91
CA GLN A 162 -16.92 -1.95 -11.56
C GLN A 162 -16.05 -3.03 -10.89
N PHE A 163 -16.46 -3.55 -9.73
CA PHE A 163 -15.70 -4.53 -8.94
C PHE A 163 -16.16 -5.97 -9.12
N ASN A 164 -16.98 -6.28 -10.10
CA ASN A 164 -17.52 -7.63 -10.35
C ASN A 164 -16.45 -8.69 -10.61
N PHE A 165 -15.26 -8.28 -11.08
CA PHE A 165 -14.11 -9.17 -11.26
C PHE A 165 -13.46 -9.62 -9.93
N PHE A 166 -13.69 -8.89 -8.85
CA PHE A 166 -13.09 -9.14 -7.53
C PHE A 166 -14.11 -9.81 -6.62
N ASN A 167 -14.50 -11.04 -6.99
CA ASN A 167 -15.55 -11.79 -6.32
C ASN A 167 -15.05 -13.16 -5.87
N TYR A 168 -14.10 -13.16 -4.91
CA TYR A 168 -13.66 -14.39 -4.25
C TYR A 168 -14.66 -14.79 -3.17
N ASN A 169 -14.92 -16.09 -3.08
CA ASN A 169 -15.76 -16.66 -2.04
C ASN A 169 -14.85 -17.29 -0.98
N VAL A 170 -14.83 -16.71 0.21
CA VAL A 170 -14.12 -17.27 1.37
C VAL A 170 -15.10 -18.13 2.15
N CYS A 171 -14.95 -19.45 2.05
CA CYS A 171 -15.81 -20.41 2.73
C CYS A 171 -15.13 -20.93 3.98
N ASN A 172 -15.85 -20.97 5.10
CA ASN A 172 -15.43 -21.77 6.25
C ASN A 172 -15.62 -23.26 5.92
N MET A 173 -14.52 -23.96 5.69
CA MET A 173 -14.51 -25.36 5.29
C MET A 173 -14.78 -26.34 6.46
N ASP A 174 -14.67 -25.91 7.70
CA ASP A 174 -14.77 -26.80 8.87
C ASP A 174 -16.10 -27.54 8.94
N PHE A 175 -17.19 -26.90 8.57
CA PHE A 175 -18.53 -27.52 8.60
C PHE A 175 -18.78 -28.40 7.37
N ASN A 176 -18.33 -27.99 6.19
CA ASN A 176 -18.62 -28.67 4.93
C ASN A 176 -17.64 -29.82 4.64
N THR A 177 -16.36 -29.67 5.00
CA THR A 177 -15.34 -30.66 4.75
C THR A 177 -15.58 -31.94 5.57
N ARG A 178 -15.95 -31.81 6.85
CA ARG A 178 -16.29 -32.97 7.70
C ARG A 178 -17.47 -33.78 7.17
N ARG A 179 -18.43 -33.10 6.56
CA ARG A 179 -19.63 -33.75 5.98
C ARG A 179 -19.32 -34.39 4.62
N ALA A 180 -18.51 -33.73 3.78
CA ALA A 180 -18.16 -34.24 2.45
C ALA A 180 -17.22 -35.47 2.50
N PHE A 181 -16.32 -35.53 3.50
CA PHE A 181 -15.39 -36.65 3.69
C PHE A 181 -15.86 -37.69 4.69
N GLY A 182 -17.13 -37.62 5.17
CA GLY A 182 -17.71 -38.64 6.06
C GLY A 182 -17.01 -38.76 7.42
N ILE A 183 -16.25 -37.75 7.85
CA ILE A 183 -15.58 -37.76 9.15
C ILE A 183 -16.61 -37.64 10.25
N LYS A 184 -16.84 -38.73 10.97
CA LYS A 184 -17.73 -38.74 12.13
C LYS A 184 -17.12 -37.90 13.27
N GLN A 185 -17.95 -37.08 13.90
CA GLN A 185 -17.54 -36.41 15.14
C GLN A 185 -17.31 -37.48 16.21
N GLU A 186 -16.11 -37.58 16.75
CA GLU A 186 -15.91 -38.26 18.02
C GLU A 186 -16.70 -37.47 19.09
N LYS A 187 -17.67 -38.14 19.69
CA LYS A 187 -18.34 -37.58 20.87
C LYS A 187 -17.32 -37.56 21.99
N THR A 188 -16.84 -36.41 22.37
CA THR A 188 -16.18 -36.18 23.64
C THR A 188 -17.27 -36.43 24.71
N ASN A 189 -17.24 -37.62 25.33
CA ASN A 189 -18.03 -37.89 26.54
C ASN A 189 -17.31 -37.14 27.68
N GLU A 190 -17.92 -36.07 28.17
CA GLU A 190 -17.74 -35.61 29.55
C GLU A 190 -18.57 -36.44 30.51
#